data_5aeefad7ca13c369883460b3d1ad2770
#
_entry.id   5aeefad7ca13c369883460b3d1ad2770
#
_cell.length_a   1.000
_cell.length_b   1.000
_cell.length_c   1.000
_cell.angle_alpha   90.00
_cell.angle_beta   90.00
_cell.angle_gamma   90.00
#
_symmetry.space_group_name_H-M   'P 1'
#
loop_
_entity.id
_entity.type
_entity.pdbx_description
1 polymer ?
#
loop_
_entity_poly.entity_id
_entity_poly.type
_entity_poly.pdbx_seq_one_letter_code
_entity_poly.pdbx_strand_id
1 'polypeptide(L)'
;MKADIEIFHHDKWHHAATFTLMGENAWERGYRAPGMLAYEVEYAASYSNHAAISAVSVNYPVDYALIKTQAWPAFLLDLIPSGAGRRAILNFLNQPDQGPRSDWQLLLQGAGNPPGNLRIKQAGELLQYEKHPGFDK
;
A
#
# COMPACT_ATOMS: atom_id res chain seq x y z
N MET A 1 -3.76 10.51 6.55
CA MET A 1 -4.02 9.40 5.62
C MET A 1 -2.82 8.48 5.55
N LYS A 2 -3.02 7.23 5.82
CA LYS A 2 -1.92 6.28 5.82
C LYS A 2 -2.33 4.96 5.20
N ALA A 3 -1.34 4.25 4.66
CA ALA A 3 -1.51 2.91 4.10
C ALA A 3 -0.59 1.96 4.87
N ASP A 4 -1.16 0.89 5.37
CA ASP A 4 -0.40 -0.14 6.07
C ASP A 4 0.07 -1.18 5.07
N ILE A 5 1.39 -1.37 5.01
CA ILE A 5 2.02 -2.23 4.02
C ILE A 5 2.32 -3.56 4.66
N GLU A 6 1.82 -4.63 4.03
CA GLU A 6 2.12 -5.98 4.45
C GLU A 6 3.05 -6.66 3.45
N ILE A 7 3.94 -7.49 3.97
CA ILE A 7 4.87 -8.26 3.15
C ILE A 7 4.68 -9.74 3.45
N PHE A 8 4.69 -10.56 2.38
CA PHE A 8 4.56 -12.01 2.52
C PHE A 8 5.94 -12.66 2.54
N HIS A 9 6.27 -13.30 3.65
CA HIS A 9 7.44 -14.16 3.77
C HIS A 9 7.25 -15.11 4.94
N HIS A 10 8.02 -16.18 4.96
CA HIS A 10 7.89 -17.22 5.98
C HIS A 10 6.43 -17.70 6.09
N ASP A 11 5.79 -17.86 4.94
CA ASP A 11 4.44 -18.43 4.77
C ASP A 11 3.31 -17.62 5.39
N LYS A 12 3.53 -16.33 5.65
CA LYS A 12 2.44 -15.48 6.14
C LYS A 12 2.68 -14.01 5.80
N TRP A 13 1.61 -13.23 5.91
CA TRP A 13 1.66 -11.79 5.75
C TRP A 13 2.06 -11.13 7.07
N HIS A 14 2.98 -10.18 6.98
CA HIS A 14 3.44 -9.40 8.14
C HIS A 14 3.13 -7.93 7.91
N HIS A 15 2.62 -7.25 8.94
CA HIS A 15 2.49 -5.79 8.89
C HIS A 15 3.90 -5.21 9.06
N ALA A 16 4.49 -4.77 7.97
CA ALA A 16 5.90 -4.39 7.94
C ALA A 16 6.12 -2.90 8.08
N ALA A 17 5.30 -2.08 7.43
CA ALA A 17 5.56 -0.65 7.33
C ALA A 17 4.28 0.13 7.14
N THR A 18 4.38 1.44 7.30
CA THR A 18 3.26 2.36 7.06
C THR A 18 3.77 3.52 6.23
N PHE A 19 3.02 3.88 5.19
CA PHE A 19 3.27 5.07 4.40
C PHE A 19 2.19 6.09 4.73
N THR A 20 2.61 7.27 5.19
CA THR A 20 1.71 8.35 5.60
C THR A 20 1.85 9.50 4.63
N LEU A 21 0.72 9.96 4.07
CA LEU A 21 0.72 11.17 3.25
C LEU A 21 0.96 12.40 4.11
N MET A 22 1.79 13.31 3.63
CA MET A 22 2.12 14.54 4.34
C MET A 22 1.52 15.73 3.61
N GLY A 23 0.92 16.62 4.39
CA GLY A 23 0.34 17.83 3.85
C GLY A 23 -1.17 17.78 3.76
N GLU A 24 -1.77 18.96 3.74
CA GLU A 24 -3.21 19.11 3.64
C GLU A 24 -3.69 18.68 2.26
N ASN A 25 -4.71 17.82 2.23
CA ASN A 25 -5.29 17.31 0.99
C ASN A 25 -4.25 16.69 0.06
N ALA A 26 -3.23 16.05 0.64
CA ALA A 26 -2.14 15.47 -0.16
C ALA A 26 -2.63 14.42 -1.14
N TRP A 27 -3.72 13.69 -0.81
CA TRP A 27 -4.27 12.65 -1.68
C TRP A 27 -4.64 13.20 -3.07
N GLU A 28 -4.97 14.50 -3.17
CA GLU A 28 -5.36 15.10 -4.44
C GLU A 28 -4.21 15.14 -5.44
N ARG A 29 -2.97 15.13 -4.96
CA ARG A 29 -1.80 15.14 -5.83
C ARG A 29 -1.39 13.75 -6.27
N GLY A 30 -2.06 12.70 -5.73
CA GLY A 30 -1.76 11.32 -6.06
C GLY A 30 -0.31 10.97 -5.77
N TYR A 31 0.32 10.28 -6.71
CA TYR A 31 1.69 9.78 -6.52
C TYR A 31 2.73 10.89 -6.33
N ARG A 32 2.38 12.13 -6.62
CA ARG A 32 3.29 13.26 -6.46
C ARG A 32 3.31 13.83 -5.05
N ALA A 33 2.44 13.36 -4.19
CA ALA A 33 2.35 13.87 -2.84
C ALA A 33 3.54 13.41 -2.00
N PRO A 34 4.08 14.29 -1.15
CA PRO A 34 5.12 13.88 -0.22
C PRO A 34 4.56 12.97 0.85
N GLY A 35 5.42 12.16 1.44
CA GLY A 35 5.01 11.25 2.47
C GLY A 35 6.13 10.84 3.39
N MET A 36 5.80 9.92 4.28
CA MET A 36 6.76 9.38 5.24
C MET A 36 6.57 7.87 5.29
N LEU A 37 7.66 7.15 5.07
CA LEU A 37 7.69 5.69 5.16
C LEU A 37 8.39 5.29 6.46
N ALA A 38 7.78 4.41 7.21
CA ALA A 38 8.37 3.91 8.44
C ALA A 38 8.04 2.44 8.62
N TYR A 39 9.04 1.64 8.95
CA TYR A 39 8.79 0.26 9.35
C TYR A 39 8.18 0.21 10.73
N GLU A 40 7.33 -0.77 10.98
CA GLU A 40 6.83 -1.03 12.31
C GLU A 40 7.97 -1.41 13.24
N VAL A 41 7.94 -0.89 14.47
CA VAL A 41 9.05 -1.09 15.41
C VAL A 41 9.31 -2.57 15.65
N GLU A 42 8.26 -3.35 15.87
CA GLU A 42 8.42 -4.78 16.11
C GLU A 42 8.97 -5.51 14.89
N TYR A 43 8.53 -5.11 13.71
CA TYR A 43 9.04 -5.70 12.48
C TYR A 43 10.52 -5.37 12.30
N ALA A 44 10.90 -4.12 12.52
CA ALA A 44 12.30 -3.71 12.41
C ALA A 44 13.17 -4.45 13.42
N ALA A 45 12.67 -4.63 14.64
CA ALA A 45 13.40 -5.37 15.66
C ALA A 45 13.68 -6.82 15.23
N SER A 46 12.72 -7.42 14.53
CA SER A 46 12.87 -8.83 14.10
C SER A 46 13.72 -9.00 12.85
N TYR A 47 13.72 -8.00 11.95
CA TYR A 47 14.24 -8.22 10.59
C TYR A 47 15.28 -7.19 10.14
N SER A 48 15.75 -6.28 10.99
CA SER A 48 16.66 -5.22 10.56
C SER A 48 17.99 -5.72 10.02
N ASN A 49 18.42 -6.91 10.43
CA ASN A 49 19.67 -7.50 9.96
C ASN A 49 19.45 -8.69 9.03
N HIS A 50 18.26 -8.81 8.49
CA HIS A 50 17.90 -9.93 7.65
C HIS A 50 18.07 -9.60 6.17
N ALA A 51 17.90 -10.61 5.32
CA ALA A 51 18.07 -10.47 3.88
C ALA A 51 17.01 -9.51 3.30
N ALA A 52 17.29 -9.04 2.09
CA ALA A 52 16.43 -8.08 1.40
C ALA A 52 14.98 -8.55 1.22
N ILE A 53 14.71 -9.85 1.31
CA ILE A 53 13.36 -10.38 1.19
C ILE A 53 12.42 -9.84 2.27
N SER A 54 12.98 -9.36 3.39
CA SER A 54 12.19 -8.79 4.48
C SER A 54 11.90 -7.31 4.28
N ALA A 55 12.53 -6.65 3.30
CA ALA A 55 12.34 -5.23 3.04
C ALA A 55 11.23 -5.01 2.02
N VAL A 56 10.54 -3.88 2.15
CA VAL A 56 9.50 -3.51 1.17
C VAL A 56 10.11 -3.18 -0.19
N SER A 57 11.38 -2.80 -0.23
CA SER A 57 12.12 -2.51 -1.45
C SER A 57 13.59 -2.55 -1.14
N VAL A 58 14.41 -2.86 -2.17
CA VAL A 58 15.87 -2.82 -2.01
C VAL A 58 16.37 -1.43 -1.65
N ASN A 59 15.61 -0.39 -2.01
CA ASN A 59 15.97 1.00 -1.71
C ASN A 59 15.62 1.41 -0.29
N TYR A 60 14.86 0.60 0.42
CA TYR A 60 14.40 0.89 1.78
C TYR A 60 14.63 -0.32 2.67
N PRO A 61 15.90 -0.58 3.03
CA PRO A 61 16.18 -1.72 3.93
C PRO A 61 15.49 -1.54 5.27
N VAL A 62 15.21 -2.67 5.93
CA VAL A 62 14.53 -2.64 7.21
C VAL A 62 15.38 -1.91 8.24
N ASP A 63 14.83 -0.86 8.83
CA ASP A 63 15.52 0.00 9.76
C ASP A 63 14.49 0.75 10.59
N TYR A 64 14.95 1.37 11.68
CA TYR A 64 14.09 2.16 12.55
C TYR A 64 13.90 3.59 12.06
N ALA A 65 14.66 4.03 11.08
CA ALA A 65 14.63 5.42 10.62
C ALA A 65 13.29 5.74 9.93
N LEU A 66 12.82 6.96 10.16
CA LEU A 66 11.70 7.51 9.39
C LEU A 66 12.25 8.06 8.09
N ILE A 67 11.61 7.72 6.99
CA ILE A 67 12.07 8.12 5.66
C ILE A 67 11.06 9.08 5.05
N LYS A 68 11.47 10.34 4.88
CA LYS A 68 10.64 11.33 4.20
C LYS A 68 10.85 11.23 2.70
N THR A 69 9.75 11.24 1.97
CA THR A 69 9.79 11.14 0.51
C THR A 69 9.11 12.36 -0.09
N GLN A 70 9.60 12.80 -1.25
CA GLN A 70 9.00 13.94 -1.96
C GLN A 70 7.84 13.51 -2.84
N ALA A 71 7.72 12.22 -3.11
CA ALA A 71 6.65 11.60 -3.87
C ALA A 71 6.50 10.19 -3.36
N TRP A 72 5.50 9.45 -3.86
CA TRP A 72 5.35 8.05 -3.44
C TRP A 72 6.57 7.25 -3.85
N PRO A 73 7.06 6.35 -2.99
CA PRO A 73 8.09 5.40 -3.40
C PRO A 73 7.63 4.56 -4.59
N ALA A 74 8.58 4.21 -5.46
CA ALA A 74 8.25 3.47 -6.69
C ALA A 74 7.52 2.16 -6.41
N PHE A 75 7.88 1.46 -5.33
CA PHE A 75 7.24 0.18 -5.05
C PHE A 75 5.74 0.33 -4.76
N LEU A 76 5.30 1.48 -4.25
CA LEU A 76 3.86 1.72 -4.07
C LEU A 76 3.16 1.97 -5.39
N LEU A 77 3.84 2.63 -6.34
CA LEU A 77 3.25 2.83 -7.66
C LEU A 77 2.98 1.50 -8.35
N ASP A 78 3.84 0.52 -8.12
CA ASP A 78 3.67 -0.80 -8.72
C ASP A 78 2.47 -1.55 -8.16
N LEU A 79 1.94 -1.12 -7.02
CA LEU A 79 0.76 -1.73 -6.42
C LEU A 79 -0.56 -1.16 -6.93
N ILE A 80 -0.53 0.00 -7.58
CA ILE A 80 -1.74 0.61 -8.12
C ILE A 80 -2.15 -0.13 -9.40
N PRO A 81 -3.39 -0.62 -9.49
CA PRO A 81 -3.84 -1.25 -10.72
C PRO A 81 -3.82 -0.25 -11.89
N SER A 82 -3.53 -0.74 -13.08
CA SER A 82 -3.51 0.05 -14.29
C SER A 82 -4.38 -0.59 -15.36
N GLY A 83 -4.66 0.16 -16.44
CA GLY A 83 -5.42 -0.36 -17.56
C GLY A 83 -6.78 -0.92 -17.16
N ALA A 84 -7.08 -2.13 -17.59
CA ALA A 84 -8.35 -2.77 -17.31
C ALA A 84 -8.61 -2.97 -15.82
N GLY A 85 -7.57 -3.29 -15.06
CA GLY A 85 -7.68 -3.44 -13.61
C GLY A 85 -8.09 -2.15 -12.93
N ARG A 86 -7.48 -1.04 -13.36
CA ARG A 86 -7.84 0.28 -12.84
C ARG A 86 -9.29 0.61 -13.13
N ARG A 87 -9.73 0.37 -14.37
CA ARG A 87 -11.12 0.63 -14.76
C ARG A 87 -12.09 -0.24 -13.97
N ALA A 88 -11.77 -1.50 -13.77
CA ALA A 88 -12.65 -2.40 -13.02
C ALA A 88 -12.86 -1.94 -11.59
N ILE A 89 -11.78 -1.52 -10.91
CA ILE A 89 -11.89 -1.04 -9.53
C ILE A 89 -12.73 0.23 -9.47
N LEU A 90 -12.48 1.18 -10.36
CA LEU A 90 -13.23 2.43 -10.36
C LEU A 90 -14.71 2.21 -10.67
N ASN A 91 -15.04 1.28 -11.58
CA ASN A 91 -16.41 0.93 -11.85
C ASN A 91 -17.07 0.29 -10.62
N PHE A 92 -16.36 -0.59 -9.94
CA PHE A 92 -16.86 -1.18 -8.71
C PHE A 92 -17.18 -0.11 -7.66
N LEU A 93 -16.32 0.89 -7.56
CA LEU A 93 -16.50 1.99 -6.61
C LEU A 93 -17.49 3.04 -7.11
N ASN A 94 -17.98 2.90 -8.34
CA ASN A 94 -18.90 3.83 -8.98
C ASN A 94 -18.33 5.24 -9.03
N GLN A 95 -17.05 5.35 -9.43
CA GLN A 95 -16.35 6.62 -9.50
C GLN A 95 -15.65 6.79 -10.85
N PRO A 96 -15.57 8.04 -11.36
CA PRO A 96 -14.82 8.30 -12.56
C PRO A 96 -13.32 8.27 -12.27
N ASP A 97 -12.53 8.04 -13.31
CA ASP A 97 -11.07 8.12 -13.20
C ASP A 97 -10.65 9.58 -13.26
N GLN A 98 -10.14 10.09 -12.15
CA GLN A 98 -9.68 11.46 -12.03
C GLN A 98 -8.14 11.56 -12.10
N GLY A 99 -7.49 10.55 -12.65
CA GLY A 99 -6.03 10.54 -12.76
C GLY A 99 -5.37 10.46 -11.39
N PRO A 100 -4.40 11.35 -11.11
CA PRO A 100 -3.71 11.32 -9.82
C PRO A 100 -4.63 11.44 -8.60
N ARG A 101 -5.75 12.11 -8.73
CA ARG A 101 -6.70 12.23 -7.61
C ARG A 101 -7.32 10.89 -7.22
N SER A 102 -7.28 9.91 -8.10
CA SER A 102 -7.79 8.57 -7.82
C SER A 102 -6.73 7.63 -7.25
N ASP A 103 -5.45 8.02 -7.29
CA ASP A 103 -4.35 7.12 -6.95
C ASP A 103 -4.43 6.58 -5.52
N TRP A 104 -4.68 7.44 -4.54
CA TRP A 104 -4.71 7.01 -3.15
C TRP A 104 -5.82 6.01 -2.89
N GLN A 105 -7.00 6.28 -3.43
CA GLN A 105 -8.13 5.39 -3.27
C GLN A 105 -7.87 4.05 -3.94
N LEU A 106 -7.25 4.07 -5.12
CA LEU A 106 -6.89 2.85 -5.82
C LEU A 106 -5.86 2.04 -5.03
N LEU A 107 -4.90 2.71 -4.41
CA LEU A 107 -3.92 2.03 -3.56
C LEU A 107 -4.63 1.34 -2.39
N LEU A 108 -5.49 2.06 -1.69
CA LEU A 108 -6.15 1.52 -0.50
C LEU A 108 -7.16 0.42 -0.82
N GLN A 109 -7.77 0.44 -2.00
CA GLN A 109 -8.86 -0.49 -2.30
C GLN A 109 -8.54 -1.49 -3.39
N GLY A 110 -7.50 -1.23 -4.17
CA GLY A 110 -7.14 -2.08 -5.28
C GLY A 110 -5.89 -2.93 -5.10
N ALA A 111 -5.11 -2.67 -4.06
CA ALA A 111 -3.81 -3.32 -3.88
C ALA A 111 -3.87 -4.48 -2.89
N GLY A 112 -4.95 -5.22 -2.88
CA GLY A 112 -5.13 -6.31 -1.92
C GLY A 112 -4.65 -7.67 -2.39
N ASN A 113 -4.42 -7.82 -3.69
CA ASN A 113 -3.99 -9.10 -4.27
C ASN A 113 -2.99 -8.87 -5.39
N PRO A 114 -1.83 -8.25 -5.08
CA PRO A 114 -0.83 -7.97 -6.09
C PRO A 114 -0.08 -9.23 -6.52
N PRO A 115 0.57 -9.21 -7.68
CA PRO A 115 1.33 -10.38 -8.12
C PRO A 115 2.62 -10.61 -7.32
N GLY A 116 3.10 -9.62 -6.59
CA GLY A 116 4.31 -9.75 -5.80
C GLY A 116 4.04 -10.11 -4.35
N ASN A 117 5.01 -9.84 -3.49
CA ASN A 117 4.93 -10.20 -2.07
C ASN A 117 4.51 -9.04 -1.17
N LEU A 118 4.00 -7.95 -1.73
CA LEU A 118 3.52 -6.80 -0.97
C LEU A 118 2.02 -6.60 -1.20
N ARG A 119 1.35 -6.10 -0.18
CA ARG A 119 -0.04 -5.67 -0.35
C ARG A 119 -0.35 -4.57 0.65
N ILE A 120 -1.46 -3.87 0.44
CA ILE A 120 -1.97 -2.87 1.38
C ILE A 120 -3.01 -3.56 2.26
N LYS A 121 -2.84 -3.48 3.56
CA LYS A 121 -3.71 -4.17 4.51
C LYS A 121 -5.18 -3.80 4.33
N GLN A 122 -5.48 -2.52 4.14
CA GLN A 122 -6.84 -2.05 3.97
C GLN A 122 -7.52 -2.71 2.77
N ALA A 123 -6.77 -2.86 1.67
CA ALA A 123 -7.33 -3.51 0.48
C ALA A 123 -7.55 -5.00 0.70
N GLY A 124 -6.64 -5.64 1.43
CA GLY A 124 -6.80 -7.05 1.78
C GLY A 124 -8.03 -7.30 2.63
N GLU A 125 -8.29 -6.41 3.58
CA GLU A 125 -9.49 -6.52 4.40
C GLU A 125 -10.75 -6.35 3.58
N LEU A 126 -10.75 -5.43 2.62
CA LEU A 126 -11.89 -5.25 1.73
C LEU A 126 -12.17 -6.50 0.91
N LEU A 127 -11.13 -7.14 0.38
CA LEU A 127 -11.30 -8.37 -0.39
C LEU A 127 -11.87 -9.49 0.46
N GLN A 128 -11.46 -9.60 1.71
CA GLN A 128 -12.02 -10.60 2.61
C GLN A 128 -13.50 -10.35 2.86
N TYR A 129 -13.87 -9.11 3.04
CA TYR A 129 -15.26 -8.73 3.21
C TYR A 129 -16.09 -9.13 2.00
N GLU A 130 -15.57 -8.87 0.80
CA GLU A 130 -16.27 -9.19 -0.44
C GLU A 130 -16.46 -10.70 -0.63
N LYS A 131 -15.61 -11.52 -0.02
CA LYS A 131 -15.76 -12.97 -0.09
C LYS A 131 -16.87 -13.50 0.81
N HIS A 132 -17.49 -12.65 1.61
CA HIS A 132 -18.55 -13.01 2.52
C HIS A 132 -19.79 -12.16 2.23
N PRO A 133 -20.39 -12.31 1.04
CA PRO A 133 -21.47 -11.41 0.62
C PRO A 133 -22.69 -11.42 1.51
N GLY A 134 -22.88 -12.45 2.30
CA GLY A 134 -24.01 -12.52 3.22
C GLY A 134 -23.99 -11.43 4.28
N PHE A 135 -22.86 -10.83 4.55
CA PHE A 135 -22.77 -9.76 5.52
C PHE A 135 -23.53 -8.51 5.11
N ASP A 136 -23.71 -8.33 3.84
CA ASP A 136 -24.31 -7.11 3.31
C ASP A 136 -25.82 -7.08 3.47
N LYS A 137 -26.39 -8.14 3.93
CA LYS A 137 -27.85 -8.29 3.93
C LYS A 137 -28.49 -8.01 5.27
#